data_c27c48d73aec12428caa98b362bbb08e
#
_entry.id   c27c48d73aec12428caa98b362bbb08e
#
_cell.length_a   1.000
_cell.length_b   1.000
_cell.length_c   1.000
_cell.angle_alpha   90.00
_cell.angle_beta   90.00
_cell.angle_gamma   90.00
#
_symmetry.space_group_name_H-M   'P 1'
#
loop_
_entity.id
_entity.type
_entity.pdbx_description
1 polymer ?
#
loop_
_entity_poly.entity_id
_entity_poly.type
_entity_poly.pdbx_seq_one_letter_code
_entity_poly.pdbx_strand_id
1 'polypeptide(L)'
;MTTVIKEIQQALEEQDIEKVYESYHRFFDHFDPENDLQEMADLATYSVSIGFYEEAKRALLRLTEVEPDEAIWTILLAEILVAEGETDQALSILYDIPETDPDYPSVLVVQSEAYREEGDFDLAEKKLLKAKDLEPDEAIIDFYLGTLLFEAGSFERSAFFLERFLKQNPEETGEEERAQELYVEATLRMGNKEPLEQFIGEESIDGLSSDLLTQMASYESIEGNYEKSLEYYMELLEREPENSEVTLNVIQCLLILKRDEEAKSYAKKWIAFDELNDEAHRILGQIEIVTGNQQEGLLELKEAVDLNNDSILNVTCYVEALNDEEEYEESIAFLESLETKEDAVILYLFAKTYEAMEEYSEAFKNYQKAYEAGESSLEFYEDYIRFMIEEGRKEQAKVALQEALKLDPFNPEFIRYSFIFEE
;
A
#
# COMPACT_ATOMS: atom_id res chain seq x y z
N MET A 1 -8.01 -36.40 -16.75
CA MET A 1 -7.45 -35.40 -17.67
C MET A 1 -7.72 -35.89 -19.07
N THR A 2 -8.52 -35.16 -19.79
CA THR A 2 -9.07 -35.54 -21.09
C THR A 2 -8.03 -35.42 -22.23
N THR A 3 -8.34 -35.95 -23.43
CA THR A 3 -7.38 -35.96 -24.55
C THR A 3 -7.08 -34.54 -25.00
N VAL A 4 -8.09 -33.68 -25.13
CA VAL A 4 -7.93 -32.31 -25.62
C VAL A 4 -7.11 -31.44 -24.64
N ILE A 5 -7.32 -31.59 -23.33
CA ILE A 5 -6.56 -30.85 -22.32
C ILE A 5 -5.05 -31.19 -22.39
N LYS A 6 -4.72 -32.46 -22.58
CA LYS A 6 -3.30 -32.89 -22.76
C LYS A 6 -2.64 -32.28 -24.00
N GLU A 7 -3.39 -32.21 -25.10
CA GLU A 7 -2.89 -31.58 -26.33
C GLU A 7 -2.67 -30.07 -26.15
N ILE A 8 -3.59 -29.38 -25.44
CA ILE A 8 -3.45 -27.96 -25.12
C ILE A 8 -2.23 -27.74 -24.21
N GLN A 9 -2.07 -28.55 -23.15
CA GLN A 9 -0.92 -28.47 -22.24
C GLN A 9 0.40 -28.64 -23.01
N GLN A 10 0.49 -29.66 -23.86
CA GLN A 10 1.68 -29.87 -24.66
C GLN A 10 1.97 -28.69 -25.60
N ALA A 11 0.94 -28.12 -26.23
CA ALA A 11 1.11 -26.96 -27.09
C ALA A 11 1.56 -25.71 -26.31
N LEU A 12 1.09 -25.53 -25.07
CA LEU A 12 1.55 -24.45 -24.17
C LEU A 12 3.01 -24.64 -23.76
N GLU A 13 3.42 -25.87 -23.43
CA GLU A 13 4.82 -26.20 -23.12
C GLU A 13 5.75 -25.94 -24.34
N GLU A 14 5.26 -26.23 -25.56
CA GLU A 14 5.94 -25.93 -26.81
C GLU A 14 5.89 -24.44 -27.20
N GLN A 15 5.17 -23.60 -26.45
CA GLN A 15 4.88 -22.18 -26.74
C GLN A 15 4.20 -21.94 -28.10
N ASP A 16 3.44 -22.91 -28.58
CA ASP A 16 2.74 -22.90 -29.85
C ASP A 16 1.25 -22.52 -29.63
N ILE A 17 1.00 -21.23 -29.57
CA ILE A 17 -0.35 -20.67 -29.33
C ILE A 17 -1.31 -20.99 -30.49
N GLU A 18 -0.81 -21.09 -31.73
CA GLU A 18 -1.65 -21.46 -32.89
C GLU A 18 -2.19 -22.88 -32.74
N LYS A 19 -1.37 -23.81 -32.29
CA LYS A 19 -1.74 -25.20 -32.02
C LYS A 19 -2.71 -25.31 -30.82
N VAL A 20 -2.60 -24.42 -29.82
CA VAL A 20 -3.57 -24.34 -28.72
C VAL A 20 -4.97 -24.05 -29.29
N TYR A 21 -5.11 -22.97 -30.08
CA TYR A 21 -6.40 -22.62 -30.68
C TYR A 21 -6.91 -23.68 -31.67
N GLU A 22 -6.02 -24.34 -32.46
CA GLU A 22 -6.42 -25.45 -33.31
C GLU A 22 -7.00 -26.62 -32.52
N SER A 23 -6.48 -26.92 -31.34
CA SER A 23 -7.01 -27.98 -30.47
C SER A 23 -8.41 -27.64 -29.94
N TYR A 24 -8.66 -26.38 -29.48
CA TYR A 24 -9.98 -25.90 -29.13
C TYR A 24 -10.96 -25.97 -30.28
N HIS A 25 -10.62 -25.43 -31.45
CA HIS A 25 -11.48 -25.43 -32.63
C HIS A 25 -11.84 -26.84 -33.06
N ARG A 26 -10.84 -27.72 -33.12
CA ARG A 26 -11.08 -29.13 -33.50
C ARG A 26 -12.05 -29.81 -32.53
N PHE A 27 -11.94 -29.57 -31.21
CA PHE A 27 -12.84 -30.15 -30.23
C PHE A 27 -14.25 -29.57 -30.35
N PHE A 28 -14.39 -28.27 -30.45
CA PHE A 28 -15.70 -27.62 -30.62
C PHE A 28 -16.43 -28.02 -31.91
N ASP A 29 -15.69 -28.22 -33.01
CA ASP A 29 -16.27 -28.58 -34.29
C ASP A 29 -16.73 -30.05 -34.32
N HIS A 30 -16.20 -30.92 -33.48
CA HIS A 30 -16.54 -32.34 -33.44
C HIS A 30 -17.23 -32.76 -32.15
N PHE A 31 -17.65 -31.81 -31.32
CA PHE A 31 -18.27 -32.05 -30.04
C PHE A 31 -19.58 -32.84 -30.20
N ASP A 32 -19.67 -33.99 -29.54
CA ASP A 32 -20.85 -34.86 -29.47
C ASP A 32 -21.43 -34.79 -28.03
N PRO A 33 -22.61 -34.16 -27.86
CA PRO A 33 -23.26 -34.01 -26.54
C PRO A 33 -23.48 -35.34 -25.80
N GLU A 34 -23.63 -36.45 -26.49
CA GLU A 34 -23.87 -37.75 -25.84
C GLU A 34 -22.59 -38.37 -25.27
N ASN A 35 -21.44 -38.03 -25.82
CA ASN A 35 -20.14 -38.67 -25.47
C ASN A 35 -19.13 -37.74 -24.83
N ASP A 36 -19.14 -36.45 -25.17
CA ASP A 36 -18.08 -35.50 -24.84
C ASP A 36 -18.47 -34.46 -23.79
N LEU A 37 -19.64 -34.57 -23.16
CA LEU A 37 -20.20 -33.59 -22.23
C LEU A 37 -19.21 -33.33 -21.06
N GLN A 38 -18.73 -34.41 -20.42
CA GLN A 38 -17.78 -34.29 -19.30
C GLN A 38 -16.44 -33.68 -19.76
N GLU A 39 -15.99 -34.02 -20.99
CA GLU A 39 -14.78 -33.45 -21.56
C GLU A 39 -14.91 -31.96 -21.84
N MET A 40 -16.10 -31.51 -22.27
CA MET A 40 -16.42 -30.07 -22.43
C MET A 40 -16.43 -29.34 -21.09
N ALA A 41 -16.99 -29.94 -20.04
CA ALA A 41 -17.00 -29.37 -18.69
C ALA A 41 -15.57 -29.25 -18.11
N ASP A 42 -14.79 -30.33 -18.24
CA ASP A 42 -13.38 -30.33 -17.83
C ASP A 42 -12.58 -29.26 -18.61
N LEU A 43 -12.85 -29.12 -19.92
CA LEU A 43 -12.19 -28.13 -20.77
C LEU A 43 -12.57 -26.70 -20.36
N ALA A 44 -13.84 -26.43 -20.03
CA ALA A 44 -14.28 -25.12 -19.54
C ALA A 44 -13.51 -24.72 -18.27
N THR A 45 -13.50 -25.60 -17.27
CA THR A 45 -12.79 -25.36 -16.01
C THR A 45 -11.28 -25.17 -16.20
N TYR A 46 -10.67 -26.03 -17.02
CA TYR A 46 -9.25 -25.91 -17.37
C TYR A 46 -8.93 -24.59 -18.07
N SER A 47 -9.78 -24.16 -19.02
CA SER A 47 -9.59 -22.92 -19.76
C SER A 47 -9.60 -21.70 -18.83
N VAL A 48 -10.48 -21.68 -17.82
CA VAL A 48 -10.49 -20.65 -16.76
C VAL A 48 -9.15 -20.64 -16.03
N SER A 49 -8.66 -21.81 -15.59
CA SER A 49 -7.43 -21.92 -14.79
C SER A 49 -6.15 -21.45 -15.53
N ILE A 50 -6.17 -21.44 -16.86
CA ILE A 50 -5.06 -20.97 -17.70
C ILE A 50 -5.31 -19.60 -18.37
N GLY A 51 -6.41 -18.90 -18.00
CA GLY A 51 -6.74 -17.56 -18.48
C GLY A 51 -7.32 -17.48 -19.90
N PHE A 52 -7.78 -18.61 -20.48
CA PHE A 52 -8.43 -18.65 -21.79
C PHE A 52 -9.95 -18.45 -21.66
N TYR A 53 -10.35 -17.27 -21.17
CA TYR A 53 -11.74 -16.96 -20.81
C TYR A 53 -12.71 -17.03 -22.01
N GLU A 54 -12.31 -16.63 -23.22
CA GLU A 54 -13.15 -16.71 -24.42
C GLU A 54 -13.51 -18.15 -24.78
N GLU A 55 -12.53 -19.07 -24.71
CA GLU A 55 -12.74 -20.48 -24.95
C GLU A 55 -13.57 -21.14 -23.85
N ALA A 56 -13.37 -20.70 -22.58
CA ALA A 56 -14.17 -21.14 -21.46
C ALA A 56 -15.64 -20.71 -21.62
N LYS A 57 -15.92 -19.45 -22.00
CA LYS A 57 -17.29 -18.95 -22.29
C LYS A 57 -17.95 -19.75 -23.42
N ARG A 58 -17.19 -20.04 -24.48
CA ARG A 58 -17.72 -20.88 -25.58
C ARG A 58 -18.10 -22.27 -25.13
N ALA A 59 -17.27 -22.91 -24.31
CA ALA A 59 -17.57 -24.22 -23.74
C ALA A 59 -18.81 -24.19 -22.84
N LEU A 60 -18.89 -23.20 -21.93
CA LEU A 60 -20.03 -23.05 -21.01
C LEU A 60 -21.35 -22.73 -21.75
N LEU A 61 -21.31 -21.88 -22.77
CA LEU A 61 -22.49 -21.63 -23.61
C LEU A 61 -22.98 -22.89 -24.32
N ARG A 62 -22.06 -23.78 -24.76
CA ARG A 62 -22.46 -25.08 -25.33
C ARG A 62 -23.09 -26.00 -24.30
N LEU A 63 -22.52 -26.01 -23.07
CA LEU A 63 -23.09 -26.81 -21.97
C LEU A 63 -24.46 -26.33 -21.58
N THR A 64 -24.72 -25.02 -21.49
CA THR A 64 -26.04 -24.45 -21.22
C THR A 64 -27.04 -24.76 -22.33
N GLU A 65 -26.63 -24.84 -23.60
CA GLU A 65 -27.51 -25.27 -24.69
C GLU A 65 -27.91 -26.75 -24.60
N VAL A 66 -27.01 -27.61 -24.12
CA VAL A 66 -27.21 -29.06 -24.03
C VAL A 66 -27.97 -29.45 -22.76
N GLU A 67 -27.66 -28.81 -21.65
CA GLU A 67 -28.23 -29.06 -20.31
C GLU A 67 -28.80 -27.75 -19.73
N PRO A 68 -29.88 -27.23 -20.27
CA PRO A 68 -30.45 -25.94 -19.86
C PRO A 68 -31.05 -25.94 -18.44
N ASP A 69 -31.29 -27.11 -17.88
CA ASP A 69 -31.83 -27.28 -16.53
C ASP A 69 -30.70 -27.36 -15.46
N GLU A 70 -29.41 -27.43 -15.87
CA GLU A 70 -28.26 -27.47 -14.99
C GLU A 70 -27.74 -26.05 -14.78
N ALA A 71 -28.06 -25.44 -13.63
CA ALA A 71 -27.73 -24.05 -13.33
C ALA A 71 -26.21 -23.79 -13.23
N ILE A 72 -25.43 -24.82 -12.87
CA ILE A 72 -23.98 -24.70 -12.66
C ILE A 72 -23.26 -24.10 -13.86
N TRP A 73 -23.67 -24.42 -15.09
CA TRP A 73 -23.02 -23.87 -16.30
C TRP A 73 -23.25 -22.36 -16.47
N THR A 74 -24.46 -21.92 -16.11
CA THR A 74 -24.81 -20.48 -16.12
C THR A 74 -24.08 -19.75 -14.99
N ILE A 75 -23.91 -20.37 -13.82
CA ILE A 75 -23.18 -19.80 -12.69
C ILE A 75 -21.71 -19.61 -13.05
N LEU A 76 -21.03 -20.63 -13.58
CA LEU A 76 -19.64 -20.55 -14.02
C LEU A 76 -19.44 -19.52 -15.15
N LEU A 77 -20.41 -19.40 -16.05
CA LEU A 77 -20.36 -18.35 -17.08
C LEU A 77 -20.47 -16.95 -16.46
N ALA A 78 -21.31 -16.78 -15.45
CA ALA A 78 -21.49 -15.52 -14.76
C ALA A 78 -20.21 -15.14 -13.96
N GLU A 79 -19.52 -16.10 -13.34
CA GLU A 79 -18.23 -15.86 -12.67
C GLU A 79 -17.21 -15.27 -13.64
N ILE A 80 -17.09 -15.83 -14.85
CA ILE A 80 -16.19 -15.28 -15.86
C ILE A 80 -16.59 -13.85 -16.26
N LEU A 81 -17.90 -13.60 -16.47
CA LEU A 81 -18.40 -12.28 -16.83
C LEU A 81 -18.11 -11.25 -15.73
N VAL A 82 -18.25 -11.62 -14.45
CA VAL A 82 -17.86 -10.76 -13.32
C VAL A 82 -16.38 -10.46 -13.35
N ALA A 83 -15.53 -11.48 -13.54
CA ALA A 83 -14.08 -11.31 -13.61
C ALA A 83 -13.63 -10.42 -14.77
N GLU A 84 -14.39 -10.35 -15.86
CA GLU A 84 -14.14 -9.46 -17.00
C GLU A 84 -14.79 -8.07 -16.85
N GLY A 85 -15.50 -7.81 -15.74
CA GLY A 85 -16.20 -6.55 -15.48
C GLY A 85 -17.55 -6.42 -16.19
N GLU A 86 -18.07 -7.49 -16.77
CA GLU A 86 -19.37 -7.52 -17.44
C GLU A 86 -20.52 -7.84 -16.45
N THR A 87 -20.55 -7.15 -15.32
CA THR A 87 -21.42 -7.39 -14.17
C THR A 87 -22.92 -7.36 -14.51
N ASP A 88 -23.35 -6.42 -15.35
CA ASP A 88 -24.76 -6.34 -15.81
C ASP A 88 -25.20 -7.60 -16.54
N GLN A 89 -24.33 -8.18 -17.39
CA GLN A 89 -24.64 -9.42 -18.11
C GLN A 89 -24.68 -10.62 -17.18
N ALA A 90 -23.70 -10.70 -16.24
CA ALA A 90 -23.65 -11.74 -15.23
C ALA A 90 -24.93 -11.73 -14.38
N LEU A 91 -25.32 -10.58 -13.85
CA LEU A 91 -26.55 -10.43 -13.08
C LEU A 91 -27.78 -10.81 -13.89
N SER A 92 -27.88 -10.42 -15.18
CA SER A 92 -28.99 -10.75 -16.04
C SER A 92 -29.24 -12.27 -16.17
N ILE A 93 -28.16 -13.04 -16.43
CA ILE A 93 -28.30 -14.51 -16.57
C ILE A 93 -28.53 -15.21 -15.23
N LEU A 94 -27.98 -14.68 -14.13
CA LEU A 94 -28.16 -15.23 -12.78
C LEU A 94 -29.62 -15.02 -12.25
N TYR A 95 -30.24 -13.92 -12.62
CA TYR A 95 -31.64 -13.67 -12.22
C TYR A 95 -32.67 -14.57 -12.92
N ASP A 96 -32.32 -15.23 -14.01
CA ASP A 96 -33.18 -16.20 -14.70
C ASP A 96 -33.19 -17.56 -13.97
N ILE A 97 -32.24 -17.82 -13.05
CA ILE A 97 -32.21 -19.06 -12.25
C ILE A 97 -33.21 -18.95 -11.10
N PRO A 98 -34.16 -19.93 -10.97
CA PRO A 98 -35.18 -19.87 -9.95
C PRO A 98 -34.65 -20.11 -8.55
N GLU A 99 -35.24 -19.45 -7.53
CA GLU A 99 -34.84 -19.59 -6.11
C GLU A 99 -35.02 -21.03 -5.57
N THR A 100 -35.69 -21.90 -6.29
CA THR A 100 -35.89 -23.33 -5.93
C THR A 100 -34.79 -24.22 -6.49
N ASP A 101 -33.86 -23.69 -7.24
CA ASP A 101 -32.77 -24.42 -7.80
C ASP A 101 -31.83 -24.89 -6.67
N PRO A 102 -31.31 -26.12 -6.69
CA PRO A 102 -30.36 -26.60 -5.67
C PRO A 102 -29.08 -25.74 -5.60
N ASP A 103 -28.61 -25.19 -6.73
CA ASP A 103 -27.41 -24.38 -6.81
C ASP A 103 -27.66 -22.88 -6.53
N TYR A 104 -28.89 -22.52 -6.10
CA TYR A 104 -29.25 -21.11 -5.84
C TYR A 104 -28.36 -20.43 -4.79
N PRO A 105 -27.81 -21.09 -3.74
CA PRO A 105 -26.80 -20.47 -2.87
C PRO A 105 -25.56 -19.98 -3.63
N SER A 106 -25.05 -20.74 -4.58
CA SER A 106 -23.92 -20.35 -5.44
C SER A 106 -24.29 -19.16 -6.34
N VAL A 107 -25.53 -19.11 -6.87
CA VAL A 107 -26.05 -17.94 -7.59
C VAL A 107 -25.93 -16.67 -6.74
N LEU A 108 -26.31 -16.75 -5.46
CA LEU A 108 -26.24 -15.61 -4.54
C LEU A 108 -24.82 -15.16 -4.26
N VAL A 109 -23.87 -16.10 -4.18
CA VAL A 109 -22.44 -15.78 -4.03
C VAL A 109 -21.95 -14.99 -5.23
N VAL A 110 -22.18 -15.46 -6.46
CA VAL A 110 -21.74 -14.77 -7.67
C VAL A 110 -22.46 -13.43 -7.87
N GLN A 111 -23.75 -13.33 -7.50
CA GLN A 111 -24.44 -12.05 -7.47
C GLN A 111 -23.82 -11.07 -6.47
N SER A 112 -23.37 -11.56 -5.31
CA SER A 112 -22.67 -10.74 -4.33
C SER A 112 -21.35 -10.19 -4.90
N GLU A 113 -20.60 -11.02 -5.61
CA GLU A 113 -19.36 -10.60 -6.22
C GLU A 113 -19.58 -9.54 -7.31
N ALA A 114 -20.61 -9.71 -8.14
CA ALA A 114 -20.98 -8.69 -9.12
C ALA A 114 -21.33 -7.35 -8.46
N TYR A 115 -22.11 -7.34 -7.37
CA TYR A 115 -22.40 -6.10 -6.65
C TYR A 115 -21.21 -5.51 -5.93
N ARG A 116 -20.28 -6.33 -5.44
CA ARG A 116 -19.02 -5.88 -4.87
C ARG A 116 -18.18 -5.13 -5.90
N GLU A 117 -18.04 -5.67 -7.11
CA GLU A 117 -17.36 -5.00 -8.22
C GLU A 117 -18.01 -3.67 -8.63
N GLU A 118 -19.32 -3.54 -8.49
CA GLU A 118 -20.06 -2.29 -8.70
C GLU A 118 -19.94 -1.31 -7.51
N GLY A 119 -19.33 -1.74 -6.39
CA GLY A 119 -19.19 -0.96 -5.16
C GLY A 119 -20.47 -0.92 -4.30
N ASP A 120 -21.49 -1.70 -4.61
CA ASP A 120 -22.72 -1.81 -3.79
C ASP A 120 -22.56 -2.90 -2.71
N PHE A 121 -21.73 -2.58 -1.70
CA PHE A 121 -21.45 -3.49 -0.58
C PHE A 121 -22.69 -3.89 0.20
N ASP A 122 -23.71 -3.03 0.27
CA ASP A 122 -24.97 -3.32 0.98
C ASP A 122 -25.80 -4.41 0.28
N LEU A 123 -25.85 -4.39 -1.04
CA LEU A 123 -26.52 -5.44 -1.81
C LEU A 123 -25.71 -6.73 -1.82
N ALA A 124 -24.40 -6.63 -1.98
CA ALA A 124 -23.48 -7.76 -1.91
C ALA A 124 -23.66 -8.53 -0.58
N GLU A 125 -23.64 -7.82 0.54
CA GLU A 125 -23.84 -8.41 1.86
C GLU A 125 -25.22 -9.11 1.99
N LYS A 126 -26.29 -8.47 1.51
CA LYS A 126 -27.63 -9.09 1.55
C LYS A 126 -27.69 -10.40 0.77
N LYS A 127 -26.97 -10.50 -0.35
CA LYS A 127 -26.89 -11.73 -1.13
C LYS A 127 -26.16 -12.85 -0.36
N LEU A 128 -25.00 -12.55 0.20
CA LEU A 128 -24.25 -13.52 1.01
C LEU A 128 -25.01 -13.96 2.26
N LEU A 129 -25.66 -13.04 2.97
CA LEU A 129 -26.50 -13.40 4.12
C LEU A 129 -27.66 -14.32 3.72
N LYS A 130 -28.29 -14.07 2.56
CA LYS A 130 -29.34 -14.99 2.06
C LYS A 130 -28.75 -16.36 1.68
N ALA A 131 -27.56 -16.41 1.09
CA ALA A 131 -26.87 -17.68 0.83
C ALA A 131 -26.58 -18.41 2.14
N LYS A 132 -26.11 -17.71 3.16
CA LYS A 132 -25.84 -18.27 4.50
C LYS A 132 -27.07 -18.77 5.20
N ASP A 133 -28.24 -18.13 5.01
CA ASP A 133 -29.52 -18.61 5.55
C ASP A 133 -29.96 -19.94 4.88
N LEU A 134 -29.61 -20.13 3.61
CA LEU A 134 -29.92 -21.37 2.86
C LEU A 134 -28.95 -22.49 3.21
N GLU A 135 -27.66 -22.17 3.35
CA GLU A 135 -26.58 -23.12 3.69
C GLU A 135 -25.80 -22.65 4.92
N PRO A 136 -26.36 -22.82 6.14
CA PRO A 136 -25.75 -22.31 7.36
C PRO A 136 -24.38 -22.92 7.70
N ASP A 137 -24.15 -24.16 7.27
CA ASP A 137 -22.95 -24.93 7.58
C ASP A 137 -21.84 -24.78 6.51
N GLU A 138 -22.16 -24.10 5.39
CA GLU A 138 -21.19 -23.87 4.32
C GLU A 138 -20.15 -22.83 4.75
N ALA A 139 -18.91 -23.30 4.98
CA ALA A 139 -17.82 -22.47 5.53
C ALA A 139 -17.39 -21.35 4.58
N ILE A 140 -17.31 -21.62 3.27
CA ILE A 140 -16.83 -20.65 2.29
C ILE A 140 -17.66 -19.37 2.23
N ILE A 141 -18.94 -19.43 2.57
CA ILE A 141 -19.79 -18.24 2.64
C ILE A 141 -19.36 -17.31 3.77
N ASP A 142 -18.85 -17.86 4.90
CA ASP A 142 -18.29 -17.04 5.97
C ASP A 142 -17.02 -16.33 5.51
N PHE A 143 -16.20 -16.97 4.70
CA PHE A 143 -15.02 -16.34 4.11
C PHE A 143 -15.41 -15.17 3.19
N TYR A 144 -16.37 -15.36 2.28
CA TYR A 144 -16.84 -14.27 1.42
C TYR A 144 -17.47 -13.11 2.20
N LEU A 145 -18.25 -13.40 3.25
CA LEU A 145 -18.78 -12.37 4.15
C LEU A 145 -17.66 -11.62 4.87
N GLY A 146 -16.65 -12.34 5.37
CA GLY A 146 -15.52 -11.76 6.03
C GLY A 146 -14.71 -10.83 5.13
N THR A 147 -14.42 -11.28 3.91
CA THR A 147 -13.70 -10.51 2.90
C THR A 147 -14.46 -9.25 2.49
N LEU A 148 -15.75 -9.39 2.15
CA LEU A 148 -16.62 -8.28 1.78
C LEU A 148 -16.69 -7.20 2.87
N LEU A 149 -16.88 -7.62 4.12
CA LEU A 149 -16.99 -6.72 5.26
C LEU A 149 -15.64 -6.07 5.60
N PHE A 150 -14.53 -6.73 5.31
CA PHE A 150 -13.20 -6.15 5.42
C PHE A 150 -13.03 -4.99 4.43
N GLU A 151 -13.33 -5.20 3.16
CA GLU A 151 -13.29 -4.19 2.11
C GLU A 151 -14.24 -3.01 2.41
N ALA A 152 -15.41 -3.29 2.99
CA ALA A 152 -16.36 -2.27 3.46
C ALA A 152 -15.92 -1.53 4.74
N GLY A 153 -14.76 -1.86 5.32
CA GLY A 153 -14.24 -1.24 6.56
C GLY A 153 -14.97 -1.68 7.84
N SER A 154 -15.82 -2.70 7.78
CA SER A 154 -16.57 -3.24 8.92
C SER A 154 -15.77 -4.32 9.66
N PHE A 155 -14.60 -3.94 10.21
CA PHE A 155 -13.58 -4.87 10.73
C PHE A 155 -14.10 -5.81 11.84
N GLU A 156 -14.96 -5.35 12.75
CA GLU A 156 -15.53 -6.19 13.81
C GLU A 156 -16.37 -7.35 13.24
N ARG A 157 -17.19 -7.04 12.25
CA ARG A 157 -18.04 -8.06 11.59
C ARG A 157 -17.21 -8.97 10.67
N SER A 158 -16.23 -8.40 9.98
CA SER A 158 -15.27 -9.16 9.19
C SER A 158 -14.56 -10.20 10.06
N ALA A 159 -13.95 -9.76 11.17
CA ALA A 159 -13.26 -10.64 12.10
C ALA A 159 -14.19 -11.76 12.63
N PHE A 160 -15.45 -11.47 12.91
CA PHE A 160 -16.41 -12.48 13.36
C PHE A 160 -16.62 -13.60 12.33
N PHE A 161 -16.79 -13.25 11.04
CA PHE A 161 -17.02 -14.25 10.00
C PHE A 161 -15.74 -15.00 9.63
N LEU A 162 -14.59 -14.32 9.57
CA LEU A 162 -13.30 -14.96 9.32
C LEU A 162 -12.90 -15.92 10.43
N GLU A 163 -13.09 -15.54 11.70
CA GLU A 163 -12.86 -16.44 12.84
C GLU A 163 -13.75 -17.69 12.78
N ARG A 164 -15.01 -17.52 12.36
CA ARG A 164 -15.96 -18.63 12.21
C ARG A 164 -15.55 -19.55 11.07
N PHE A 165 -15.07 -19.02 9.95
CA PHE A 165 -14.51 -19.79 8.84
C PHE A 165 -13.32 -20.63 9.30
N LEU A 166 -12.33 -19.98 9.93
CA LEU A 166 -11.10 -20.64 10.42
C LEU A 166 -11.40 -21.74 11.45
N LYS A 167 -12.40 -21.57 12.33
CA LYS A 167 -12.80 -22.57 13.31
C LYS A 167 -13.47 -23.82 12.71
N GLN A 168 -13.97 -23.74 11.48
CA GLN A 168 -14.57 -24.87 10.76
C GLN A 168 -13.53 -25.75 10.07
N ASN A 169 -12.24 -25.40 10.18
CA ASN A 169 -11.10 -26.13 9.60
C ASN A 169 -11.24 -26.34 8.08
N PRO A 170 -11.22 -25.26 7.29
CA PRO A 170 -11.58 -25.25 5.86
C PRO A 170 -10.45 -25.71 4.91
N GLU A 171 -9.57 -26.64 5.33
CA GLU A 171 -8.39 -27.11 4.57
C GLU A 171 -8.69 -27.47 3.09
N GLU A 172 -9.94 -27.76 2.76
CA GLU A 172 -10.36 -28.14 1.41
C GLU A 172 -10.60 -26.92 0.49
N THR A 173 -10.73 -25.71 1.05
CA THR A 173 -11.12 -24.52 0.26
C THR A 173 -9.92 -23.80 -0.39
N GLY A 174 -8.73 -23.94 0.16
CA GLY A 174 -7.53 -23.21 -0.27
C GLY A 174 -7.48 -21.74 0.18
N GLU A 175 -8.50 -21.26 0.95
CA GLU A 175 -8.61 -19.85 1.37
C GLU A 175 -8.16 -19.62 2.83
N GLU A 176 -7.61 -20.64 3.47
CA GLU A 176 -7.28 -20.60 4.90
C GLU A 176 -6.23 -19.52 5.22
N GLU A 177 -5.14 -19.51 4.45
CA GLU A 177 -4.05 -18.52 4.63
C GLU A 177 -4.56 -17.09 4.48
N ARG A 178 -5.31 -16.81 3.41
CA ARG A 178 -5.89 -15.49 3.17
C ARG A 178 -6.90 -15.08 4.24
N ALA A 179 -7.74 -16.02 4.69
CA ALA A 179 -8.68 -15.76 5.78
C ALA A 179 -7.97 -15.41 7.08
N GLN A 180 -6.85 -16.06 7.36
CA GLN A 180 -6.05 -15.83 8.57
C GLN A 180 -5.40 -14.45 8.52
N GLU A 181 -4.82 -14.05 7.38
CA GLU A 181 -4.26 -12.73 7.18
C GLU A 181 -5.30 -11.63 7.37
N LEU A 182 -6.46 -11.75 6.71
CA LEU A 182 -7.55 -10.79 6.83
C LEU A 182 -8.10 -10.73 8.27
N TYR A 183 -8.17 -11.86 8.96
CA TYR A 183 -8.60 -11.91 10.36
C TYR A 183 -7.64 -11.16 11.28
N VAL A 184 -6.34 -11.39 11.13
CA VAL A 184 -5.31 -10.68 11.89
C VAL A 184 -5.37 -9.19 11.59
N GLU A 185 -5.45 -8.81 10.30
CA GLU A 185 -5.54 -7.38 9.93
C GLU A 185 -6.80 -6.72 10.48
N ALA A 186 -7.97 -7.36 10.36
CA ALA A 186 -9.22 -6.83 10.90
C ALA A 186 -9.13 -6.60 12.40
N THR A 187 -8.54 -7.54 13.15
CA THR A 187 -8.37 -7.43 14.60
C THR A 187 -7.36 -6.36 14.99
N LEU A 188 -6.27 -6.20 14.24
CA LEU A 188 -5.29 -5.12 14.43
C LEU A 188 -5.92 -3.73 14.21
N ARG A 189 -6.76 -3.58 13.17
CA ARG A 189 -7.52 -2.35 12.91
C ARG A 189 -8.47 -1.98 14.07
N MET A 190 -8.89 -2.96 14.86
CA MET A 190 -9.68 -2.77 16.07
C MET A 190 -8.83 -2.54 17.34
N GLY A 191 -7.50 -2.54 17.22
CA GLY A 191 -6.57 -2.46 18.35
C GLY A 191 -6.45 -3.75 19.17
N ASN A 192 -6.91 -4.89 18.63
CA ASN A 192 -6.78 -6.20 19.27
C ASN A 192 -5.65 -7.00 18.64
N LYS A 193 -4.56 -7.19 19.38
CA LYS A 193 -3.36 -7.90 18.93
C LYS A 193 -3.30 -9.36 19.37
N GLU A 194 -4.24 -9.83 20.19
CA GLU A 194 -4.23 -11.20 20.74
C GLU A 194 -4.23 -12.28 19.63
N PRO A 195 -5.02 -12.16 18.54
CA PRO A 195 -4.95 -13.10 17.42
C PRO A 195 -3.60 -13.12 16.72
N LEU A 196 -2.97 -11.95 16.58
CA LEU A 196 -1.63 -11.84 16.00
C LEU A 196 -0.59 -12.53 16.89
N GLU A 197 -0.61 -12.30 18.21
CA GLU A 197 0.33 -12.93 19.15
C GLU A 197 0.17 -14.45 19.19
N GLN A 198 -1.05 -14.95 19.04
CA GLN A 198 -1.33 -16.38 18.95
C GLN A 198 -0.80 -16.97 17.63
N PHE A 199 -1.04 -16.29 16.52
CA PHE A 199 -0.59 -16.71 15.20
C PHE A 199 0.93 -16.83 15.11
N ILE A 200 1.66 -15.82 15.63
CA ILE A 200 3.13 -15.84 15.71
C ILE A 200 3.64 -16.98 16.63
N GLY A 201 2.89 -17.31 17.70
CA GLY A 201 3.28 -18.38 18.63
C GLY A 201 3.18 -19.78 18.03
N GLU A 202 2.45 -19.96 16.95
CA GLU A 202 2.19 -21.25 16.30
C GLU A 202 3.05 -21.46 15.05
N GLU A 203 3.47 -20.39 14.36
CA GLU A 203 4.30 -20.45 13.16
C GLU A 203 5.66 -19.76 13.36
N SER A 204 6.67 -20.23 12.63
CA SER A 204 7.95 -19.52 12.55
C SER A 204 7.79 -18.31 11.62
N ILE A 205 8.55 -17.23 11.87
CA ILE A 205 8.56 -16.01 11.04
C ILE A 205 8.76 -16.34 9.55
N ASP A 206 9.56 -17.35 9.25
CA ASP A 206 9.87 -17.79 7.88
C ASP A 206 8.64 -18.33 7.12
N GLY A 207 7.59 -18.76 7.83
CA GLY A 207 6.34 -19.30 7.25
C GLY A 207 5.28 -18.23 6.97
N LEU A 208 5.48 -16.99 7.43
CA LEU A 208 4.50 -15.91 7.27
C LEU A 208 4.57 -15.32 5.86
N SER A 209 3.43 -14.88 5.31
CA SER A 209 3.44 -14.16 4.04
C SER A 209 4.11 -12.78 4.15
N SER A 210 4.60 -12.22 3.03
CA SER A 210 5.22 -10.88 3.01
C SER A 210 4.23 -9.80 3.46
N ASP A 211 2.95 -9.93 3.10
CA ASP A 211 1.91 -8.97 3.50
C ASP A 211 1.71 -8.97 5.02
N LEU A 212 1.62 -10.14 5.62
CA LEU A 212 1.47 -10.26 7.07
C LEU A 212 2.71 -9.76 7.82
N LEU A 213 3.91 -10.08 7.34
CA LEU A 213 5.17 -9.55 7.89
C LEU A 213 5.21 -8.02 7.85
N THR A 214 4.78 -7.42 6.74
CA THR A 214 4.71 -5.95 6.58
C THR A 214 3.75 -5.32 7.60
N GLN A 215 2.59 -5.92 7.79
CA GLN A 215 1.59 -5.45 8.77
C GLN A 215 2.13 -5.57 10.19
N MET A 216 2.76 -6.69 10.53
CA MET A 216 3.36 -6.94 11.84
C MET A 216 4.49 -5.96 12.13
N ALA A 217 5.39 -5.75 11.15
CA ALA A 217 6.49 -4.81 11.29
C ALA A 217 5.98 -3.39 11.53
N SER A 218 4.99 -2.96 10.76
CA SER A 218 4.36 -1.64 10.89
C SER A 218 3.64 -1.49 12.24
N TYR A 219 2.90 -2.51 12.66
CA TYR A 219 2.22 -2.49 13.94
C TYR A 219 3.19 -2.37 15.12
N GLU A 220 4.24 -3.20 15.17
CA GLU A 220 5.25 -3.14 16.23
C GLU A 220 6.02 -1.80 16.22
N SER A 221 6.22 -1.21 15.03
CA SER A 221 6.80 0.13 14.92
C SER A 221 5.92 1.22 15.56
N ILE A 222 4.60 1.18 15.31
CA ILE A 222 3.63 2.12 15.91
C ILE A 222 3.56 1.95 17.44
N GLU A 223 3.64 0.71 17.94
CA GLU A 223 3.69 0.41 19.37
C GLU A 223 5.05 0.76 20.03
N GLY A 224 6.05 1.15 19.24
CA GLY A 224 7.40 1.49 19.72
C GLY A 224 8.30 0.28 19.99
N ASN A 225 7.92 -0.91 19.56
CA ASN A 225 8.70 -2.15 19.71
C ASN A 225 9.66 -2.34 18.53
N TYR A 226 10.58 -1.39 18.35
CA TYR A 226 11.44 -1.31 17.16
C TYR A 226 12.36 -2.52 16.95
N GLU A 227 12.76 -3.25 17.99
CA GLU A 227 13.53 -4.49 17.87
C GLU A 227 12.73 -5.58 17.14
N LYS A 228 11.44 -5.76 17.49
CA LYS A 228 10.58 -6.73 16.80
C LYS A 228 10.22 -6.25 15.38
N SER A 229 9.90 -4.98 15.24
CA SER A 229 9.65 -4.39 13.92
C SER A 229 10.83 -4.62 12.98
N LEU A 230 12.06 -4.41 13.47
CA LEU A 230 13.29 -4.67 12.73
C LEU A 230 13.42 -6.15 12.33
N GLU A 231 13.09 -7.09 13.22
CA GLU A 231 13.15 -8.53 12.95
C GLU A 231 12.26 -8.88 11.73
N TYR A 232 11.02 -8.40 11.69
CA TYR A 232 10.11 -8.63 10.58
C TYR A 232 10.55 -7.94 9.27
N TYR A 233 11.01 -6.67 9.35
CA TYR A 233 11.53 -5.99 8.17
C TYR A 233 12.81 -6.63 7.63
N MET A 234 13.65 -7.21 8.48
CA MET A 234 14.83 -7.93 8.02
C MET A 234 14.47 -9.22 7.28
N GLU A 235 13.46 -9.97 7.76
CA GLU A 235 12.93 -11.13 7.05
C GLU A 235 12.36 -10.74 5.68
N LEU A 236 11.59 -9.64 5.61
CA LEU A 236 11.10 -9.10 4.34
C LEU A 236 12.25 -8.73 3.39
N LEU A 237 13.30 -8.09 3.92
CA LEU A 237 14.46 -7.69 3.12
C LEU A 237 15.29 -8.89 2.64
N GLU A 238 15.30 -10.02 3.35
CA GLU A 238 15.90 -11.27 2.88
C GLU A 238 15.15 -11.85 1.69
N ARG A 239 13.82 -11.72 1.66
CA ARG A 239 12.97 -12.18 0.54
C ARG A 239 13.02 -11.22 -0.64
N GLU A 240 13.03 -9.92 -0.37
CA GLU A 240 12.98 -8.85 -1.34
C GLU A 240 14.14 -7.87 -1.15
N PRO A 241 15.38 -8.24 -1.49
CA PRO A 241 16.58 -7.42 -1.24
C PRO A 241 16.59 -6.07 -1.97
N GLU A 242 15.75 -5.91 -2.98
CA GLU A 242 15.65 -4.73 -3.83
C GLU A 242 14.52 -3.78 -3.39
N ASN A 243 13.77 -4.14 -2.34
CA ASN A 243 12.64 -3.34 -1.87
C ASN A 243 13.13 -2.10 -1.09
N SER A 244 13.04 -0.95 -1.75
CA SER A 244 13.49 0.34 -1.20
C SER A 244 12.72 0.75 0.06
N GLU A 245 11.40 0.52 0.09
CA GLU A 245 10.55 0.86 1.24
C GLU A 245 10.92 0.03 2.47
N VAL A 246 11.12 -1.27 2.30
CA VAL A 246 11.57 -2.16 3.38
C VAL A 246 12.96 -1.76 3.87
N THR A 247 13.89 -1.44 2.95
CA THR A 247 15.23 -0.96 3.30
C THR A 247 15.18 0.32 4.13
N LEU A 248 14.35 1.26 3.73
CA LEU A 248 14.12 2.51 4.48
C LEU A 248 13.62 2.22 5.90
N ASN A 249 12.63 1.35 6.04
CA ASN A 249 12.06 0.99 7.34
C ASN A 249 13.10 0.28 8.24
N VAL A 250 13.94 -0.61 7.68
CA VAL A 250 15.09 -1.21 8.41
C VAL A 250 16.03 -0.13 8.92
N ILE A 251 16.42 0.83 8.06
CA ILE A 251 17.31 1.93 8.44
C ILE A 251 16.68 2.78 9.55
N GLN A 252 15.40 3.13 9.43
CA GLN A 252 14.69 3.93 10.45
C GLN A 252 14.65 3.21 11.80
N CYS A 253 14.31 1.92 11.83
CA CYS A 253 14.34 1.13 13.06
C CYS A 253 15.73 1.13 13.69
N LEU A 254 16.78 0.91 12.89
CA LEU A 254 18.17 0.90 13.35
C LEU A 254 18.60 2.24 13.95
N LEU A 255 18.22 3.37 13.33
CA LEU A 255 18.51 4.71 13.83
C LEU A 255 17.80 4.99 15.17
N ILE A 256 16.53 4.60 15.30
CA ILE A 256 15.80 4.74 16.56
C ILE A 256 16.46 3.91 17.66
N LEU A 257 16.91 2.70 17.32
CA LEU A 257 17.65 1.80 18.24
C LEU A 257 19.08 2.22 18.50
N LYS A 258 19.57 3.35 17.91
CA LYS A 258 20.95 3.84 18.02
C LYS A 258 22.00 2.85 17.50
N ARG A 259 21.63 2.08 16.49
CA ARG A 259 22.52 1.14 15.77
C ARG A 259 23.03 1.79 14.47
N ASP A 260 23.64 2.98 14.62
CA ASP A 260 23.96 3.90 13.51
C ASP A 260 24.90 3.27 12.47
N GLU A 261 25.90 2.47 12.89
CA GLU A 261 26.83 1.80 11.97
C GLU A 261 26.13 0.72 11.10
N GLU A 262 25.12 0.06 11.65
CA GLU A 262 24.33 -0.90 10.89
C GLU A 262 23.41 -0.17 9.90
N ALA A 263 22.74 0.89 10.35
CA ALA A 263 21.93 1.76 9.48
C ALA A 263 22.76 2.26 8.29
N LYS A 264 23.96 2.76 8.55
CA LYS A 264 24.94 3.18 7.54
C LYS A 264 25.30 2.05 6.55
N SER A 265 25.46 0.82 7.05
CA SER A 265 25.76 -0.33 6.20
C SER A 265 24.60 -0.63 5.24
N TYR A 266 23.36 -0.53 5.72
CA TYR A 266 22.17 -0.74 4.87
C TYR A 266 22.00 0.39 3.85
N ALA A 267 22.20 1.65 4.22
CA ALA A 267 22.17 2.77 3.29
C ALA A 267 23.21 2.61 2.16
N LYS A 268 24.43 2.19 2.49
CA LYS A 268 25.47 1.90 1.49
C LYS A 268 25.14 0.72 0.58
N LYS A 269 24.48 -0.31 1.08
CA LYS A 269 23.99 -1.42 0.24
C LYS A 269 22.88 -0.95 -0.70
N TRP A 270 22.02 -0.07 -0.22
CA TRP A 270 20.94 0.49 -1.03
C TRP A 270 21.49 1.30 -2.20
N ILE A 271 22.46 2.19 -1.96
CA ILE A 271 23.16 2.93 -3.02
C ILE A 271 23.89 1.98 -3.98
N ALA A 272 24.56 0.93 -3.48
CA ALA A 272 25.25 -0.03 -4.33
C ALA A 272 24.30 -0.81 -5.24
N PHE A 273 23.03 -0.94 -4.87
CA PHE A 273 21.96 -1.53 -5.68
C PHE A 273 21.41 -0.53 -6.69
N ASP A 274 21.15 0.70 -6.28
CA ASP A 274 20.63 1.78 -7.12
C ASP A 274 21.45 3.07 -6.87
N GLU A 275 22.49 3.27 -7.69
CA GLU A 275 23.38 4.42 -7.60
C GLU A 275 22.72 5.77 -7.94
N LEU A 276 21.50 5.75 -8.52
CA LEU A 276 20.74 6.95 -8.87
C LEU A 276 19.62 7.26 -7.87
N ASN A 277 19.59 6.59 -6.75
CA ASN A 277 18.58 6.78 -5.71
C ASN A 277 18.93 7.97 -4.82
N ASP A 278 18.31 9.12 -5.08
CA ASP A 278 18.55 10.36 -4.34
C ASP A 278 18.19 10.25 -2.85
N GLU A 279 17.15 9.47 -2.51
CA GLU A 279 16.78 9.24 -1.10
C GLU A 279 17.84 8.44 -0.34
N ALA A 280 18.41 7.41 -0.95
CA ALA A 280 19.47 6.60 -0.33
C ALA A 280 20.71 7.45 -0.03
N HIS A 281 21.11 8.32 -0.96
CA HIS A 281 22.21 9.28 -0.76
C HIS A 281 21.87 10.28 0.34
N ARG A 282 20.68 10.86 0.34
CA ARG A 282 20.22 11.77 1.40
C ARG A 282 20.27 11.13 2.78
N ILE A 283 19.78 9.92 2.93
CA ILE A 283 19.75 9.19 4.20
C ILE A 283 21.18 8.85 4.65
N LEU A 284 22.03 8.38 3.75
CA LEU A 284 23.44 8.13 4.09
C LEU A 284 24.12 9.42 4.55
N GLY A 285 23.91 10.53 3.84
CA GLY A 285 24.43 11.84 4.20
C GLY A 285 24.02 12.28 5.60
N GLN A 286 22.74 12.16 5.93
CA GLN A 286 22.23 12.47 7.26
C GLN A 286 22.85 11.57 8.36
N ILE A 287 23.02 10.27 8.10
CA ILE A 287 23.67 9.35 9.04
C ILE A 287 25.13 9.74 9.24
N GLU A 288 25.87 10.05 8.18
CA GLU A 288 27.28 10.45 8.26
C GLU A 288 27.44 11.73 9.10
N ILE A 289 26.57 12.73 8.92
CA ILE A 289 26.59 13.97 9.72
C ILE A 289 26.33 13.66 11.21
N VAL A 290 25.27 12.92 11.51
CA VAL A 290 24.92 12.60 12.91
C VAL A 290 26.02 11.78 13.59
N THR A 291 26.75 10.96 12.85
CA THR A 291 27.88 10.16 13.36
C THR A 291 29.21 10.94 13.41
N GLY A 292 29.22 12.21 13.00
CA GLY A 292 30.35 13.11 13.09
C GLY A 292 31.29 13.12 11.87
N ASN A 293 30.86 12.57 10.76
CA ASN A 293 31.59 12.51 9.49
C ASN A 293 31.05 13.58 8.52
N GLN A 294 31.15 14.86 8.91
CA GLN A 294 30.53 15.98 8.19
C GLN A 294 30.89 16.04 6.71
N GLN A 295 32.15 15.85 6.35
CA GLN A 295 32.58 15.96 4.96
C GLN A 295 32.01 14.88 4.07
N GLU A 296 32.00 13.64 4.56
CA GLU A 296 31.34 12.52 3.88
C GLU A 296 29.83 12.74 3.77
N GLY A 297 29.21 13.24 4.83
CA GLY A 297 27.79 13.56 4.84
C GLY A 297 27.42 14.63 3.82
N LEU A 298 28.18 15.72 3.74
CA LEU A 298 27.98 16.77 2.73
C LEU A 298 28.14 16.25 1.29
N LEU A 299 29.09 15.33 1.06
CA LEU A 299 29.27 14.73 -0.27
C LEU A 299 28.04 13.91 -0.69
N GLU A 300 27.50 13.11 0.22
CA GLU A 300 26.32 12.30 -0.05
C GLU A 300 25.06 13.18 -0.23
N LEU A 301 24.88 14.23 0.59
CA LEU A 301 23.77 15.17 0.43
C LEU A 301 23.88 15.97 -0.88
N LYS A 302 25.10 16.29 -1.31
CA LYS A 302 25.33 16.92 -2.61
C LYS A 302 24.93 15.99 -3.75
N GLU A 303 25.31 14.72 -3.69
CA GLU A 303 24.90 13.73 -4.69
C GLU A 303 23.36 13.63 -4.74
N ALA A 304 22.68 13.61 -3.59
CA ALA A 304 21.22 13.60 -3.54
C ALA A 304 20.59 14.79 -4.28
N VAL A 305 21.09 16.02 -4.10
CA VAL A 305 20.56 17.20 -4.82
C VAL A 305 21.00 17.25 -6.28
N ASP A 306 22.17 16.70 -6.63
CA ASP A 306 22.61 16.59 -8.02
C ASP A 306 21.76 15.58 -8.81
N LEU A 307 21.27 14.53 -8.15
CA LEU A 307 20.32 13.56 -8.72
C LEU A 307 18.90 14.12 -8.80
N ASN A 308 18.44 14.84 -7.79
CA ASN A 308 17.06 15.35 -7.70
C ASN A 308 17.01 16.67 -6.91
N ASN A 309 17.20 17.80 -7.60
CA ASN A 309 17.14 19.13 -7.01
C ASN A 309 15.72 19.72 -6.94
N ASP A 310 14.71 19.02 -7.46
CA ASP A 310 13.29 19.37 -7.27
C ASP A 310 12.75 18.83 -5.94
N SER A 311 13.45 17.89 -5.30
CA SER A 311 13.13 17.40 -3.97
C SER A 311 13.45 18.46 -2.91
N ILE A 312 12.41 19.11 -2.41
CA ILE A 312 12.55 20.10 -1.31
C ILE A 312 13.28 19.51 -0.12
N LEU A 313 13.05 18.23 0.19
CA LEU A 313 13.70 17.56 1.30
C LEU A 313 15.22 17.38 1.08
N ASN A 314 15.66 17.02 -0.13
CA ASN A 314 17.09 16.96 -0.46
C ASN A 314 17.74 18.33 -0.33
N VAL A 315 17.08 19.36 -0.91
CA VAL A 315 17.56 20.75 -0.85
C VAL A 315 17.67 21.21 0.60
N THR A 316 16.66 20.98 1.43
CA THR A 316 16.68 21.36 2.84
C THR A 316 17.84 20.71 3.57
N CYS A 317 17.99 19.38 3.46
CA CYS A 317 19.06 18.66 4.15
C CYS A 317 20.46 19.13 3.73
N TYR A 318 20.67 19.40 2.43
CA TYR A 318 21.97 19.89 1.95
C TYR A 318 22.28 21.30 2.42
N VAL A 319 21.30 22.22 2.32
CA VAL A 319 21.46 23.62 2.76
C VAL A 319 21.68 23.73 4.27
N GLU A 320 20.95 22.95 5.07
CA GLU A 320 21.14 22.92 6.52
C GLU A 320 22.53 22.39 6.88
N ALA A 321 22.97 21.33 6.22
CA ALA A 321 24.32 20.81 6.45
C ALA A 321 25.42 21.80 6.05
N LEU A 322 25.26 22.56 4.96
CA LEU A 322 26.17 23.65 4.60
C LEU A 322 26.19 24.77 5.65
N ASN A 323 25.03 25.15 6.15
CA ASN A 323 24.89 26.18 7.17
C ASN A 323 25.50 25.75 8.52
N ASP A 324 25.40 24.48 8.89
CA ASP A 324 26.01 23.92 10.09
C ASP A 324 27.57 23.94 10.01
N GLU A 325 28.11 23.80 8.81
CA GLU A 325 29.56 23.93 8.55
C GLU A 325 30.03 25.38 8.28
N GLU A 326 29.10 26.36 8.42
CA GLU A 326 29.33 27.79 8.15
C GLU A 326 29.70 28.11 6.68
N GLU A 327 29.37 27.21 5.73
CA GLU A 327 29.61 27.38 4.28
C GLU A 327 28.43 28.17 3.62
N TYR A 328 28.14 29.32 4.21
CA TYR A 328 26.95 30.13 3.84
C TYR A 328 26.96 30.62 2.38
N GLU A 329 28.14 31.00 1.85
CA GLU A 329 28.27 31.46 0.47
C GLU A 329 27.95 30.34 -0.53
N GLU A 330 28.35 29.09 -0.22
CA GLU A 330 27.99 27.93 -1.04
C GLU A 330 26.49 27.64 -0.95
N SER A 331 25.91 27.73 0.24
CA SER A 331 24.47 27.60 0.48
C SER A 331 23.66 28.59 -0.36
N ILE A 332 24.01 29.89 -0.33
CA ILE A 332 23.33 30.92 -1.12
C ILE A 332 23.52 30.67 -2.62
N ALA A 333 24.73 30.36 -3.08
CA ALA A 333 25.01 30.10 -4.49
C ALA A 333 24.21 28.89 -5.01
N PHE A 334 24.07 27.85 -4.20
CA PHE A 334 23.26 26.69 -4.53
C PHE A 334 21.77 27.05 -4.62
N LEU A 335 21.21 27.72 -3.62
CA LEU A 335 19.80 28.17 -3.63
C LEU A 335 19.49 29.08 -4.82
N GLU A 336 20.40 29.99 -5.19
CA GLU A 336 20.23 30.87 -6.37
C GLU A 336 20.24 30.10 -7.68
N SER A 337 20.86 28.93 -7.74
CA SER A 337 20.93 28.08 -8.93
C SER A 337 19.64 27.31 -9.21
N LEU A 338 18.75 27.17 -8.21
CA LEU A 338 17.51 26.41 -8.33
C LEU A 338 16.49 27.14 -9.23
N GLU A 339 15.76 26.38 -10.04
CA GLU A 339 14.62 26.90 -10.80
C GLU A 339 13.46 27.27 -9.86
N THR A 340 13.31 26.55 -8.74
CA THR A 340 12.25 26.68 -7.73
C THR A 340 12.55 27.71 -6.64
N LYS A 341 13.50 28.63 -6.86
CA LYS A 341 13.96 29.60 -5.83
C LYS A 341 12.88 30.56 -5.28
N GLU A 342 11.73 30.63 -5.90
CA GLU A 342 10.57 31.38 -5.38
C GLU A 342 9.60 30.50 -4.59
N ASP A 343 9.92 29.23 -4.37
CA ASP A 343 9.17 28.33 -3.48
C ASP A 343 9.26 28.81 -2.04
N ALA A 344 8.17 28.64 -1.29
CA ALA A 344 8.05 29.15 0.07
C ALA A 344 9.13 28.59 1.03
N VAL A 345 9.42 27.27 0.93
CA VAL A 345 10.46 26.63 1.75
C VAL A 345 11.86 27.11 1.32
N ILE A 346 12.10 27.24 0.02
CA ILE A 346 13.39 27.75 -0.49
C ILE A 346 13.65 29.19 -0.03
N LEU A 347 12.64 30.04 -0.06
CA LEU A 347 12.72 31.40 0.47
C LEU A 347 13.00 31.40 1.98
N TYR A 348 12.44 30.45 2.72
CA TYR A 348 12.74 30.29 4.14
C TYR A 348 14.21 29.85 4.36
N LEU A 349 14.73 28.91 3.56
CA LEU A 349 16.14 28.52 3.62
C LEU A 349 17.09 29.70 3.33
N PHE A 350 16.78 30.54 2.33
CA PHE A 350 17.51 31.80 2.13
C PHE A 350 17.49 32.68 3.38
N ALA A 351 16.33 32.81 4.03
CA ALA A 351 16.20 33.63 5.23
C ALA A 351 17.05 33.11 6.38
N LYS A 352 17.04 31.79 6.66
CA LYS A 352 17.90 31.14 7.67
C LYS A 352 19.38 31.36 7.37
N THR A 353 19.79 31.17 6.12
CA THR A 353 21.21 31.33 5.74
C THR A 353 21.65 32.80 5.88
N TYR A 354 20.86 33.78 5.41
CA TYR A 354 21.18 35.20 5.59
C TYR A 354 21.16 35.63 7.06
N GLU A 355 20.29 35.07 7.89
CA GLU A 355 20.28 35.33 9.33
C GLU A 355 21.59 34.81 9.95
N ALA A 356 22.04 33.61 9.60
CA ALA A 356 23.30 33.03 10.08
C ALA A 356 24.54 33.84 9.65
N MET A 357 24.47 34.48 8.46
CA MET A 357 25.49 35.44 7.97
C MET A 357 25.41 36.81 8.66
N GLU A 358 24.47 37.05 9.56
CA GLU A 358 24.17 38.37 10.16
C GLU A 358 23.71 39.43 9.12
N GLU A 359 23.29 38.98 7.93
CA GLU A 359 22.76 39.84 6.87
C GLU A 359 21.25 40.10 7.07
N TYR A 360 20.88 40.70 8.21
CA TYR A 360 19.48 40.81 8.69
C TYR A 360 18.54 41.48 7.71
N SER A 361 19.03 42.38 6.83
CA SER A 361 18.21 43.03 5.81
C SER A 361 17.74 42.05 4.73
N GLU A 362 18.60 41.15 4.31
CA GLU A 362 18.26 40.10 3.32
C GLU A 362 17.45 38.98 3.98
N ALA A 363 17.82 38.60 5.20
CA ALA A 363 17.03 37.66 6.01
C ALA A 363 15.57 38.13 6.13
N PHE A 364 15.35 39.38 6.52
CA PHE A 364 14.00 39.95 6.61
C PHE A 364 13.21 39.86 5.32
N LYS A 365 13.81 40.24 4.19
CA LYS A 365 13.15 40.18 2.88
C LYS A 365 12.70 38.76 2.50
N ASN A 366 13.57 37.79 2.76
CA ASN A 366 13.29 36.41 2.43
C ASN A 366 12.28 35.77 3.40
N TYR A 367 12.35 36.07 4.68
CA TYR A 367 11.32 35.68 5.64
C TYR A 367 9.95 36.23 5.25
N GLN A 368 9.88 37.51 4.85
CA GLN A 368 8.62 38.12 4.42
C GLN A 368 8.08 37.45 3.14
N LYS A 369 8.95 37.21 2.17
CA LYS A 369 8.57 36.51 0.93
C LYS A 369 8.08 35.09 1.20
N ALA A 370 8.77 34.32 2.06
CA ALA A 370 8.38 32.98 2.46
C ALA A 370 6.96 32.98 3.09
N TYR A 371 6.71 33.92 3.99
CA TYR A 371 5.39 34.11 4.60
C TYR A 371 4.31 34.47 3.55
N GLU A 372 4.61 35.40 2.63
CA GLU A 372 3.70 35.81 1.55
C GLU A 372 3.48 34.68 0.52
N ALA A 373 4.46 33.81 0.33
CA ALA A 373 4.38 32.62 -0.54
C ALA A 373 3.62 31.47 0.12
N GLY A 374 3.30 31.57 1.41
CA GLY A 374 2.47 30.60 2.14
C GLY A 374 3.24 29.58 2.95
N GLU A 375 4.54 29.82 3.26
CA GLU A 375 5.23 28.97 4.23
C GLU A 375 4.51 29.02 5.57
N SER A 376 4.20 27.86 6.12
CA SER A 376 3.36 27.74 7.31
C SER A 376 3.74 26.58 8.21
N SER A 377 4.96 26.05 8.09
CA SER A 377 5.47 25.06 9.03
C SER A 377 5.64 25.65 10.45
N LEU A 378 5.55 24.83 11.46
CA LEU A 378 5.74 25.28 12.85
C LEU A 378 7.14 25.86 13.05
N GLU A 379 8.16 25.24 12.45
CA GLU A 379 9.56 25.70 12.50
C GLU A 379 9.69 27.10 11.88
N PHE A 380 9.11 27.30 10.70
CA PHE A 380 9.09 28.63 10.08
C PHE A 380 8.46 29.68 10.99
N TYR A 381 7.30 29.39 11.59
CA TYR A 381 6.65 30.35 12.48
C TYR A 381 7.49 30.64 13.73
N GLU A 382 8.16 29.64 14.30
CA GLU A 382 9.05 29.83 15.44
C GLU A 382 10.20 30.79 15.08
N ASP A 383 10.89 30.56 13.98
CA ASP A 383 12.01 31.39 13.52
C ASP A 383 11.53 32.78 13.08
N TYR A 384 10.46 32.85 12.27
CA TYR A 384 9.93 34.13 11.79
C TYR A 384 9.46 35.04 12.91
N ILE A 385 8.72 34.51 13.88
CA ILE A 385 8.22 35.28 15.02
C ILE A 385 9.40 35.74 15.87
N ARG A 386 10.36 34.87 16.18
CA ARG A 386 11.58 35.19 16.90
C ARG A 386 12.31 36.33 16.23
N PHE A 387 12.63 36.17 14.95
CA PHE A 387 13.32 37.17 14.15
C PHE A 387 12.60 38.53 14.13
N MET A 388 11.28 38.53 13.94
CA MET A 388 10.48 39.77 13.93
C MET A 388 10.47 40.48 15.29
N ILE A 389 10.50 39.73 16.40
CA ILE A 389 10.61 40.29 17.75
C ILE A 389 11.98 40.95 17.94
N GLU A 390 13.05 40.26 17.57
CA GLU A 390 14.43 40.74 17.68
C GLU A 390 14.67 42.01 16.86
N GLU A 391 14.11 42.06 15.65
CA GLU A 391 14.14 43.24 14.77
C GLU A 391 13.17 44.38 15.20
N GLY A 392 12.45 44.21 16.31
CA GLY A 392 11.51 45.20 16.82
C GLY A 392 10.20 45.34 16.03
N ARG A 393 9.88 44.40 15.16
CA ARG A 393 8.71 44.40 14.25
C ARG A 393 7.51 43.74 14.93
N LYS A 394 7.13 44.24 16.10
CA LYS A 394 6.13 43.62 17.01
C LYS A 394 4.76 43.37 16.39
N GLU A 395 4.28 44.22 15.50
CA GLU A 395 2.96 44.05 14.87
C GLU A 395 2.96 42.86 13.89
N GLN A 396 4.02 42.69 13.11
CA GLN A 396 4.16 41.56 12.19
C GLN A 396 4.30 40.24 12.97
N ALA A 397 5.15 40.23 14.00
CA ALA A 397 5.29 39.07 14.91
C ALA A 397 3.96 38.68 15.56
N LYS A 398 3.16 39.64 15.97
CA LYS A 398 1.84 39.38 16.58
C LYS A 398 0.85 38.75 15.60
N VAL A 399 0.83 39.18 14.36
CA VAL A 399 -0.03 38.59 13.31
C VAL A 399 0.38 37.15 13.07
N ALA A 400 1.66 36.89 12.83
CA ALA A 400 2.18 35.55 12.60
C ALA A 400 1.93 34.63 13.80
N LEU A 401 2.09 35.12 15.03
CA LEU A 401 1.80 34.36 16.24
C LEU A 401 0.33 33.94 16.35
N GLN A 402 -0.61 34.81 15.93
CA GLN A 402 -2.03 34.46 15.90
C GLN A 402 -2.36 33.34 14.93
N GLU A 403 -1.61 33.24 13.82
CA GLU A 403 -1.77 32.14 12.87
C GLU A 403 -1.12 30.86 13.38
N ALA A 404 0.10 30.96 13.93
CA ALA A 404 0.80 29.83 14.53
C ALA A 404 0.02 29.18 15.67
N LEU A 405 -0.62 29.96 16.53
CA LEU A 405 -1.48 29.46 17.62
C LEU A 405 -2.78 28.80 17.14
N LYS A 406 -3.21 29.00 15.89
CA LYS A 406 -4.31 28.21 15.31
C LYS A 406 -3.86 26.84 14.85
N LEU A 407 -2.59 26.71 14.44
CA LEU A 407 -2.00 25.44 14.02
C LEU A 407 -1.65 24.57 15.24
N ASP A 408 -0.95 25.16 16.21
CA ASP A 408 -0.63 24.49 17.47
C ASP A 408 -0.87 25.42 18.67
N PRO A 409 -2.07 25.35 19.30
CA PRO A 409 -2.43 26.17 20.46
C PRO A 409 -1.61 25.87 21.72
N PHE A 410 -0.92 24.72 21.75
CA PHE A 410 -0.18 24.26 22.93
C PHE A 410 1.34 24.32 22.75
N ASN A 411 1.84 24.83 21.63
CA ASN A 411 3.27 24.99 21.40
C ASN A 411 3.88 25.91 22.48
N PRO A 412 4.88 25.42 23.23
CA PRO A 412 5.49 26.18 24.35
C PRO A 412 6.10 27.50 23.93
N GLU A 413 6.74 27.56 22.73
CA GLU A 413 7.38 28.77 22.21
C GLU A 413 6.35 29.83 21.84
N PHE A 414 5.25 29.44 21.19
CA PHE A 414 4.15 30.37 20.84
C PHE A 414 3.48 30.92 22.10
N ILE A 415 3.27 30.08 23.10
CA ILE A 415 2.76 30.53 24.43
C ILE A 415 3.75 31.52 25.06
N ARG A 416 5.05 31.25 25.01
CA ARG A 416 6.08 32.15 25.54
C ARG A 416 6.04 33.52 24.83
N TYR A 417 5.94 33.51 23.49
CA TYR A 417 5.86 34.76 22.73
C TYR A 417 4.56 35.52 22.98
N SER A 418 3.45 34.87 23.30
CA SER A 418 2.18 35.55 23.61
C SER A 418 2.32 36.49 24.83
N PHE A 419 3.09 36.13 25.85
CA PHE A 419 3.34 36.97 27.01
C PHE A 419 4.10 38.27 26.69
N ILE A 420 4.89 38.30 25.58
CA ILE A 420 5.60 39.50 25.14
C ILE A 420 4.61 40.59 24.63
N PHE A 421 3.44 40.15 24.14
CA PHE A 421 2.43 41.03 23.55
C PHE A 421 1.26 41.35 24.48
N GLU A 422 1.24 40.82 25.72
CA GLU A 422 0.26 41.12 26.76
C GLU A 422 0.67 42.35 27.62
N GLU A 423 1.93 42.79 27.51
CA GLU A 423 2.44 44.03 28.13
C GLU A 423 2.22 45.26 27.19
#